data_f8434bc89cc83756fd2f112243d0e5f3
#
_entry.id   f8434bc89cc83756fd2f112243d0e5f3
#
_cell.length_a   1.000
_cell.length_b   1.000
_cell.length_c   1.000
_cell.angle_alpha   90.00
_cell.angle_beta   90.00
_cell.angle_gamma   90.00
#
_symmetry.space_group_name_H-M   'P 1'
#
loop_
_entity.id
_entity.type
_entity.pdbx_description
1 polymer ?
#
loop_
_entity_poly.entity_id
_entity_poly.type
_entity_poly.pdbx_seq_one_letter_code
_entity_poly.pdbx_strand_id
1 'polypeptide(L)'
;MCSSDLNAKPVVIEDDAFIGSRCMITEGARVGKGAVLGSGTILNPSIPVIDAQTGEELSRGYVPDYCVAVGASRRREYPGGEFFLPCVLVVSRIPEGERHNKAALNDILRDNGIAT
;
A
#
# COMPACT_ATOMS: atom_id res chain seq x y z
N MET A 1 -15.34 -11.39 13.15
CA MET A 1 -14.68 -10.22 13.56
C MET A 1 -15.63 -9.27 14.24
N CYS A 2 -15.21 -8.68 15.20
CA CYS A 2 -16.05 -7.81 15.92
C CYS A 2 -15.71 -6.35 15.65
N SER A 3 -16.58 -5.65 15.04
CA SER A 3 -16.43 -4.23 14.87
C SER A 3 -17.27 -3.45 15.85
N SER A 4 -17.59 -4.06 16.95
CA SER A 4 -18.33 -3.38 17.99
C SER A 4 -17.53 -2.26 18.65
N ASP A 5 -16.28 -2.13 18.28
CA ASP A 5 -15.45 -1.03 18.75
C ASP A 5 -16.05 0.29 18.28
N LEU A 6 -16.43 1.14 19.21
CA LEU A 6 -17.04 2.42 18.90
C LEU A 6 -16.07 3.39 18.24
N ASN A 7 -14.78 3.12 18.29
CA ASN A 7 -13.75 3.94 17.68
C ASN A 7 -13.25 3.40 16.35
N ALA A 8 -13.86 2.34 15.85
CA ALA A 8 -13.47 1.77 14.57
C ALA A 8 -13.70 2.79 13.45
N LYS A 9 -12.68 2.97 12.62
CA LYS A 9 -12.75 3.86 11.47
C LYS A 9 -13.03 3.04 10.23
N PRO A 10 -13.82 3.55 9.28
CA PRO A 10 -14.06 2.83 8.05
C PRO A 10 -12.79 2.71 7.21
N VAL A 11 -12.77 1.72 6.35
CA VAL A 11 -11.79 1.66 5.26
C VAL A 11 -12.20 2.70 4.24
N VAL A 12 -11.26 3.54 3.82
CA VAL A 12 -11.52 4.57 2.81
C VAL A 12 -10.70 4.26 1.57
N ILE A 13 -11.39 3.99 0.48
CA ILE A 13 -10.76 3.81 -0.83
C ILE A 13 -11.31 4.90 -1.72
N GLU A 14 -10.46 5.83 -2.13
CA GLU A 14 -10.90 6.99 -2.87
C GLU A 14 -11.06 6.69 -4.35
N ASP A 15 -11.56 7.68 -5.09
CA ASP A 15 -11.91 7.51 -6.50
C ASP A 15 -10.69 7.08 -7.33
N ASP A 16 -10.95 6.25 -8.34
CA ASP A 16 -9.96 5.77 -9.28
C ASP A 16 -8.82 4.96 -8.67
N ALA A 17 -8.91 4.56 -7.41
CA ALA A 17 -7.94 3.66 -6.82
C ALA A 17 -8.05 2.27 -7.44
N PHE A 18 -6.93 1.64 -7.70
CA PHE A 18 -6.87 0.28 -8.23
C PHE A 18 -6.33 -0.66 -7.15
N ILE A 19 -7.12 -1.64 -6.79
CA ILE A 19 -6.75 -2.60 -5.75
C ILE A 19 -6.51 -3.95 -6.40
N GLY A 20 -5.29 -4.45 -6.30
CA GLY A 20 -4.94 -5.77 -6.82
C GLY A 20 -5.62 -6.90 -6.06
N SER A 21 -5.51 -8.11 -6.61
CA SER A 21 -6.14 -9.29 -6.03
C SER A 21 -5.55 -9.62 -4.66
N ARG A 22 -6.39 -10.15 -3.78
CA ARG A 22 -5.98 -10.62 -2.46
C ARG A 22 -5.38 -9.54 -1.55
N CYS A 23 -5.66 -8.27 -1.82
CA CYS A 23 -5.29 -7.22 -0.90
C CYS A 23 -6.17 -7.29 0.35
N MET A 24 -5.55 -7.06 1.49
CA MET A 24 -6.26 -6.99 2.76
C MET A 24 -6.15 -5.57 3.30
N ILE A 25 -7.26 -4.88 3.30
CA ILE A 25 -7.32 -3.49 3.77
C ILE A 25 -8.25 -3.46 4.97
N THR A 26 -7.70 -3.13 6.12
CA THR A 26 -8.44 -3.22 7.38
C THR A 26 -8.94 -1.85 7.85
N GLU A 27 -9.81 -1.88 8.83
CA GLU A 27 -10.45 -0.68 9.36
C GLU A 27 -9.42 0.40 9.73
N GLY A 28 -9.72 1.62 9.33
CA GLY A 28 -8.85 2.77 9.58
C GLY A 28 -7.80 3.01 8.51
N ALA A 29 -7.60 2.08 7.60
CA ALA A 29 -6.66 2.26 6.50
C ALA A 29 -7.28 3.11 5.40
N ARG A 30 -6.44 3.78 4.62
CA ARG A 30 -6.90 4.65 3.54
C ARG A 30 -6.05 4.49 2.29
N VAL A 31 -6.72 4.40 1.15
CA VAL A 31 -6.06 4.38 -0.16
C VAL A 31 -6.44 5.66 -0.89
N GLY A 32 -5.45 6.44 -1.25
CA GLY A 32 -5.65 7.74 -1.88
C GLY A 32 -6.19 7.65 -3.29
N LYS A 33 -6.63 8.79 -3.80
CA LYS A 33 -7.20 8.90 -5.13
C LYS A 33 -6.19 8.48 -6.18
N GLY A 34 -6.62 7.63 -7.10
CA GLY A 34 -5.75 7.18 -8.18
C GLY A 34 -4.60 6.29 -7.76
N ALA A 35 -4.52 5.90 -6.49
CA ALA A 35 -3.45 5.04 -6.01
C ALA A 35 -3.63 3.60 -6.50
N VAL A 36 -2.54 2.87 -6.58
CA VAL A 36 -2.53 1.48 -7.05
C VAL A 36 -1.89 0.61 -5.98
N LEU A 37 -2.57 -0.47 -5.62
CA LEU A 37 -2.01 -1.49 -4.73
C LEU A 37 -1.76 -2.77 -5.53
N GLY A 38 -0.54 -3.27 -5.48
CA GLY A 38 -0.22 -4.57 -6.06
C GLY A 38 -0.90 -5.71 -5.32
N SER A 39 -1.01 -6.86 -5.97
CA SER A 39 -1.68 -8.03 -5.40
C SER A 39 -1.05 -8.47 -4.08
N GLY A 40 -1.89 -8.87 -3.16
CA GLY A 40 -1.44 -9.40 -1.87
C GLY A 40 -0.96 -8.35 -0.88
N THR A 41 -1.17 -7.07 -1.16
CA THR A 41 -0.79 -5.99 -0.25
C THR A 41 -1.67 -6.00 0.99
N ILE A 42 -1.04 -5.90 2.16
CA ILE A 42 -1.75 -5.80 3.42
C ILE A 42 -1.58 -4.37 3.93
N LEU A 43 -2.69 -3.69 4.15
CA LEU A 43 -2.70 -2.32 4.65
C LEU A 43 -3.60 -2.23 5.87
N ASN A 44 -3.02 -1.81 6.97
CA ASN A 44 -3.78 -1.50 8.19
C ASN A 44 -3.23 -0.19 8.78
N PRO A 45 -3.92 0.40 9.78
CA PRO A 45 -3.50 1.70 10.31
C PRO A 45 -2.10 1.75 10.91
N SER A 46 -1.52 0.61 11.25
CA SER A 46 -0.20 0.54 11.88
C SER A 46 0.92 0.26 10.88
N ILE A 47 0.60 -0.15 9.68
CA ILE A 47 1.62 -0.50 8.68
C ILE A 47 2.26 0.75 8.11
N PRO A 48 3.59 0.87 8.18
CA PRO A 48 4.28 2.01 7.58
C PRO A 48 4.25 1.93 6.06
N VAL A 49 4.04 3.08 5.43
CA VAL A 49 4.10 3.25 3.99
C VAL A 49 5.39 4.00 3.69
N ILE A 50 6.29 3.35 2.99
CA ILE A 50 7.67 3.80 2.80
C ILE A 50 7.91 4.10 1.32
N ASP A 51 8.61 5.20 1.05
CA ASP A 51 9.03 5.55 -0.31
C ASP A 51 10.29 4.74 -0.66
N ALA A 52 10.20 3.92 -1.70
CA ALA A 52 11.33 3.09 -2.12
C ALA A 52 12.50 3.90 -2.67
N GLN A 53 12.25 5.11 -3.16
CA GLN A 53 13.29 5.93 -3.74
C GLN A 53 14.14 6.64 -2.68
N THR A 54 13.54 6.99 -1.57
CA THR A 54 14.22 7.73 -0.49
C THR A 54 14.42 6.93 0.78
N GLY A 55 13.64 5.86 0.95
CA GLY A 55 13.64 5.08 2.19
C GLY A 55 12.88 5.74 3.34
N GLU A 56 12.19 6.83 3.09
CA GLU A 56 11.46 7.55 4.13
C GLU A 56 10.05 7.00 4.33
N GLU A 57 9.62 6.97 5.58
CA GLU A 57 8.25 6.61 5.92
C GLU A 57 7.34 7.79 5.59
N LEU A 58 6.44 7.61 4.64
CA LEU A 58 5.52 8.65 4.21
C LEU A 58 4.32 8.80 5.13
N SER A 59 3.81 7.67 5.62
CA SER A 59 2.62 7.64 6.45
C SER A 59 2.47 6.27 7.10
N ARG A 60 1.41 6.10 7.87
CA ARG A 60 1.02 4.79 8.39
C ARG A 60 -0.44 4.54 8.06
N GLY A 61 -0.70 3.43 7.38
CA GLY A 61 -2.05 3.06 7.01
C GLY A 61 -2.68 3.89 5.90
N TYR A 62 -1.93 4.78 5.30
CA TYR A 62 -2.43 5.65 4.23
C TYR A 62 -1.50 5.59 3.02
N VAL A 63 -2.03 5.17 1.90
CA VAL A 63 -1.31 5.22 0.62
C VAL A 63 -1.64 6.56 -0.04
N PRO A 64 -0.66 7.44 -0.26
CA PRO A 64 -0.91 8.75 -0.85
C PRO A 64 -1.51 8.67 -2.24
N ASP A 65 -2.09 9.76 -2.69
CA ASP A 65 -2.72 9.85 -4.01
C ASP A 65 -1.71 9.56 -5.12
N TYR A 66 -2.17 8.85 -6.13
CA TYR A 66 -1.39 8.54 -7.35
C TYR A 66 -0.08 7.79 -7.09
N CYS A 67 0.02 7.10 -5.99
CA CYS A 67 1.18 6.26 -5.70
C CYS A 67 0.93 4.82 -6.12
N VAL A 68 1.95 4.18 -6.68
CA VAL A 68 1.93 2.75 -6.94
C VAL A 68 2.65 2.08 -5.78
N ALA A 69 1.91 1.30 -5.01
CA ALA A 69 2.41 0.69 -3.79
C ALA A 69 2.24 -0.81 -3.79
N VAL A 70 3.12 -1.50 -3.09
CA VAL A 70 3.11 -2.96 -3.01
C VAL A 70 3.41 -3.41 -1.59
N GLY A 71 2.99 -4.63 -1.28
CA GLY A 71 3.34 -5.26 -0.02
C GLY A 71 4.82 -5.62 -0.01
N ALA A 72 5.47 -5.33 1.09
CA ALA A 72 6.89 -5.63 1.27
C ALA A 72 7.15 -5.96 2.73
N SER A 73 8.39 -6.18 3.07
CA SER A 73 8.79 -6.38 4.45
C SER A 73 10.04 -5.58 4.73
N ARG A 74 10.19 -5.15 5.98
CA ARG A 74 11.39 -4.44 6.42
C ARG A 74 12.03 -5.20 7.56
N ARG A 75 13.35 -5.16 7.58
CA ARG A 75 14.14 -5.79 8.60
C ARG A 75 14.03 -5.01 9.92
N ARG A 76 13.91 -5.73 11.00
CA ARG A 76 13.95 -5.15 12.32
C ARG A 76 14.68 -6.06 13.28
N GLU A 77 15.55 -5.48 14.10
CA GLU A 77 16.29 -6.22 15.11
C GLU A 77 15.58 -6.18 16.45
N TYR A 78 15.52 -7.34 17.07
CA TYR A 78 14.97 -7.52 18.41
C TYR A 78 15.98 -8.31 19.26
N PRO A 79 15.81 -8.33 20.58
CA PRO A 79 16.70 -9.13 21.45
C PRO A 79 16.77 -10.61 21.05
N GLY A 80 15.73 -11.15 20.46
CA GLY A 80 15.69 -12.53 20.00
C GLY A 80 16.24 -12.79 18.62
N GLY A 81 16.70 -11.75 17.90
CA GLY A 81 17.24 -11.88 16.54
C GLY A 81 16.66 -10.89 15.57
N GLU A 82 16.90 -11.13 14.28
CA GLU A 82 16.35 -10.30 13.22
C GLU A 82 15.02 -10.87 12.73
N PHE A 83 14.08 -9.99 12.53
CA PHE A 83 12.76 -10.36 12.00
C PHE A 83 12.36 -9.38 10.91
N PHE A 84 11.48 -9.83 10.02
CA PHE A 84 10.97 -8.98 8.95
C PHE A 84 9.51 -8.67 9.23
N LEU A 85 9.19 -7.38 9.29
CA LEU A 85 7.85 -6.92 9.56
C LEU A 85 7.21 -6.40 8.27
N PRO A 86 5.89 -6.56 8.13
CA PRO A 86 5.22 -6.10 6.92
C PRO A 86 5.28 -4.58 6.79
N CYS A 87 5.39 -4.12 5.56
CA CYS A 87 5.28 -2.70 5.23
C CYS A 87 4.66 -2.56 3.85
N VAL A 88 4.33 -1.34 3.47
CA VAL A 88 3.88 -1.01 2.13
C VAL A 88 4.95 -0.13 1.51
N LEU A 89 5.38 -0.49 0.31
CA LEU A 89 6.46 0.20 -0.37
C LEU A 89 5.92 0.94 -1.59
N VAL A 90 6.11 2.24 -1.64
CA VAL A 90 5.74 3.05 -2.80
C VAL A 90 6.89 2.98 -3.79
N VAL A 91 6.66 2.28 -4.89
CA VAL A 91 7.70 2.01 -5.89
C VAL A 91 7.67 3.01 -7.05
N SER A 92 6.55 3.68 -7.26
CA SER A 92 6.41 4.62 -8.36
C SER A 92 5.26 5.57 -8.08
N ARG A 93 5.12 6.58 -8.90
CA ARG A 93 3.99 7.52 -8.84
C ARG A 93 3.44 7.72 -10.24
N ILE A 94 2.11 7.90 -10.31
CA ILE A 94 1.43 8.18 -11.57
C ILE A 94 1.21 9.68 -11.63
N PRO A 95 1.53 10.34 -12.76
CA PRO A 95 1.27 11.78 -12.89
C PRO A 95 -0.21 12.09 -12.69
N GLU A 96 -0.48 13.16 -11.98
CA GLU A 96 -1.85 13.60 -11.74
C GLU A 96 -2.55 13.89 -13.08
N GLY A 97 -3.78 13.43 -13.20
CA GLY A 97 -4.58 13.64 -14.40
C GLY A 97 -4.45 12.54 -15.44
N GLU A 98 -3.51 11.63 -15.29
CA GLU A 98 -3.43 10.49 -16.19
C GLU A 98 -4.42 9.42 -15.76
N ARG A 99 -5.04 8.79 -16.76
CA ARG A 99 -5.93 7.68 -16.51
C ARG A 99 -5.13 6.41 -16.33
N HIS A 100 -5.64 5.56 -15.47
CA HIS A 100 -5.09 4.23 -15.35
C HIS A 100 -5.34 3.45 -16.62
N ASN A 101 -4.27 3.00 -17.24
CA ASN A 101 -4.33 2.02 -18.29
C ASN A 101 -3.87 0.71 -17.68
N LYS A 102 -4.71 -0.31 -17.74
CA LYS A 102 -4.40 -1.60 -17.12
C LYS A 102 -3.08 -2.17 -17.65
N ALA A 103 -2.83 -2.04 -18.94
CA ALA A 103 -1.58 -2.52 -19.51
C ALA A 103 -0.38 -1.75 -19.00
N ALA A 104 -0.50 -0.43 -18.89
CA ALA A 104 0.58 0.41 -18.35
C ALA A 104 0.84 0.11 -16.87
N LEU A 105 -0.22 -0.11 -16.08
CA LEU A 105 -0.07 -0.50 -14.69
C LEU A 105 0.63 -1.84 -14.55
N ASN A 106 0.25 -2.81 -15.38
CA ASN A 106 0.90 -4.12 -15.38
C ASN A 106 2.38 -4.00 -15.73
N ASP A 107 2.73 -3.14 -16.68
CA ASP A 107 4.11 -2.91 -17.06
C ASP A 107 4.91 -2.28 -15.91
N ILE A 108 4.36 -1.28 -15.24
CA ILE A 108 5.01 -0.66 -14.09
C ILE A 108 5.26 -1.70 -13.00
N LEU A 109 4.27 -2.50 -12.69
CA LEU A 109 4.40 -3.52 -11.65
C LEU A 109 5.39 -4.60 -12.06
N ARG A 110 5.35 -5.01 -13.32
CA ARG A 110 6.28 -6.01 -13.84
C ARG A 110 7.72 -5.51 -13.82
N ASP A 111 7.95 -4.24 -14.19
CA ASP A 111 9.28 -3.65 -14.18
C ASP A 111 9.88 -3.62 -12.78
N ASN A 112 9.04 -3.59 -11.76
CA ASN A 112 9.45 -3.66 -10.37
C ASN A 112 9.43 -5.10 -9.81
N GLY A 113 9.23 -6.08 -10.66
CA GLY A 113 9.24 -7.49 -10.25
C GLY A 113 8.01 -7.92 -9.46
N ILE A 114 6.89 -7.26 -9.67
CA ILE A 114 5.68 -7.47 -8.86
C ILE A 114 4.59 -8.11 -9.70
N ALA A 115 3.98 -9.16 -9.18
CA ALA A 115 2.81 -9.77 -9.78
C ALA A 115 1.55 -8.99 -9.43
N THR A 116 0.62 -8.91 -10.35
CA THR A 116 -0.68 -8.27 -10.12
C THR A 116 -1.82 -9.28 -10.11
#